data_a6b372c68ede7f137e4aff90a24d6448
#
_entry.id   a6b372c68ede7f137e4aff90a24d6448
#
_cell.length_a   1.000
_cell.length_b   1.000
_cell.length_c   1.000
_cell.angle_alpha   90.00
_cell.angle_beta   90.00
_cell.angle_gamma   90.00
#
_symmetry.space_group_name_H-M   'P 1'
#
loop_
_entity.id
_entity.type
_entity.pdbx_description
1 polymer ?
#
loop_
_entity_poly.entity_id
_entity_poly.type
_entity_poly.pdbx_seq_one_letter_code
_entity_poly.pdbx_strand_id
1 'polypeptide(L)'
;MKAFLVSWYASGYCGTFRYMVVANNLDKAKEIWNKFVEGNKDVEYSWRKAEKGVRNHYGGYITWEEKGNSDKEIGCYKMDFDAWNTGSDHLWD
;
A
#
# COMPACT_ATOMS: atom_id res chain seq x y z
N MET A 1 -15.68 -4.56 -6.85
CA MET A 1 -14.28 -4.18 -6.87
C MET A 1 -13.49 -5.01 -5.89
N LYS A 2 -12.22 -5.18 -6.14
CA LYS A 2 -11.34 -5.92 -5.24
C LYS A 2 -10.45 -4.96 -4.47
N ALA A 3 -10.10 -5.35 -3.25
CA ALA A 3 -9.18 -4.58 -2.42
C ALA A 3 -7.83 -5.29 -2.41
N PHE A 4 -6.77 -4.52 -2.63
CA PHE A 4 -5.40 -5.01 -2.60
C PHE A 4 -4.62 -4.22 -1.56
N LEU A 5 -3.95 -4.93 -0.70
CA LEU A 5 -3.10 -4.29 0.31
C LEU A 5 -1.68 -4.20 -0.24
N VAL A 6 -1.18 -2.98 -0.36
CA VAL A 6 0.21 -2.74 -0.69
C VAL A 6 0.92 -2.34 0.59
N SER A 7 2.01 -3.01 0.88
CA SER A 7 2.82 -2.74 2.06
C SER A 7 4.27 -2.61 1.66
N TRP A 8 4.97 -1.70 2.29
CA TRP A 8 6.39 -1.56 2.02
C TRP A 8 7.11 -1.10 3.27
N TYR A 9 8.37 -1.43 3.30
CA TYR A 9 9.28 -1.05 4.37
C TYR A 9 10.43 -0.30 3.74
N ALA A 10 10.76 0.86 4.25
CA ALA A 10 11.86 1.65 3.74
C ALA A 10 12.90 1.86 4.83
N SER A 11 14.15 1.67 4.46
CA SER A 11 15.27 1.86 5.38
C SER A 11 15.24 3.27 5.98
N GLY A 12 15.46 3.34 7.27
CA GLY A 12 15.48 4.61 7.98
C GLY A 12 14.15 5.03 8.56
N TYR A 13 13.10 4.26 8.30
CA TYR A 13 11.78 4.52 8.86
C TYR A 13 11.42 3.46 9.89
N CYS A 14 10.66 3.86 10.88
CA CYS A 14 10.14 2.90 11.84
C CYS A 14 8.81 2.36 11.35
N GLY A 15 8.73 1.06 11.21
CA GLY A 15 7.48 0.39 10.85
C GLY A 15 7.27 0.24 9.35
N THR A 16 6.13 -0.28 9.04
CA THR A 16 5.73 -0.62 7.68
C THR A 16 4.62 0.29 7.22
N PHE A 17 4.74 0.80 6.02
CA PHE A 17 3.68 1.60 5.40
C PHE A 17 2.67 0.69 4.74
N ARG A 18 1.39 1.04 4.81
CA ARG A 18 0.32 0.26 4.21
C ARG A 18 -0.72 1.16 3.59
N TYR A 19 -1.12 0.79 2.39
CA TYR A 19 -2.26 1.42 1.71
C TYR A 19 -3.14 0.33 1.13
N MET A 20 -4.42 0.63 1.01
CA MET A 20 -5.34 -0.25 0.29
C MET A 20 -5.65 0.38 -1.04
N VAL A 21 -5.56 -0.40 -2.10
CA VAL A 21 -5.90 0.05 -3.44
C VAL A 21 -7.11 -0.74 -3.90
N VAL A 22 -8.16 -0.04 -4.29
CA VAL A 22 -9.38 -0.66 -4.80
C VAL A 22 -9.38 -0.56 -6.32
N ALA A 23 -9.47 -1.70 -6.98
CA ALA A 23 -9.44 -1.78 -8.43
C ALA A 23 -10.07 -3.09 -8.89
N ASN A 24 -10.23 -3.26 -10.20
CA ASN A 24 -10.80 -4.47 -10.77
C ASN A 24 -9.88 -5.67 -10.68
N ASN A 25 -8.58 -5.44 -10.80
CA ASN A 25 -7.58 -6.51 -10.75
C ASN A 25 -6.25 -5.94 -10.30
N LEU A 26 -5.28 -6.81 -10.09
CA LEU A 26 -3.98 -6.41 -9.55
C LEU A 26 -3.21 -5.47 -10.49
N ASP A 27 -3.26 -5.71 -11.78
CA ASP A 27 -2.57 -4.86 -12.75
C ASP A 27 -3.11 -3.44 -12.71
N LYS A 28 -4.42 -3.30 -12.63
CA LYS A 28 -5.06 -1.99 -12.50
C LYS A 28 -4.72 -1.34 -11.16
N ALA A 29 -4.68 -2.14 -10.11
CA ALA A 29 -4.30 -1.64 -8.78
C ALA A 29 -2.91 -1.03 -8.81
N LYS A 30 -1.96 -1.70 -9.47
CA LYS A 30 -0.60 -1.20 -9.60
C LYS A 30 -0.52 0.09 -10.40
N GLU A 31 -1.30 0.19 -11.48
CA GLU A 31 -1.37 1.43 -12.27
C GLU A 31 -1.89 2.60 -11.43
N ILE A 32 -2.98 2.37 -10.72
CA ILE A 32 -3.60 3.39 -9.86
C ILE A 32 -2.61 3.81 -8.78
N TRP A 33 -1.94 2.85 -8.19
CA TRP A 33 -0.95 3.10 -7.16
C TRP A 33 0.21 3.95 -7.67
N ASN A 34 0.73 3.64 -8.85
CA ASN A 34 1.84 4.40 -9.42
C ASN A 34 1.47 5.86 -9.64
N LYS A 35 0.26 6.12 -10.11
CA LYS A 35 -0.21 7.49 -10.31
C LYS A 35 -0.39 8.21 -8.97
N PHE A 36 -0.91 7.49 -7.98
CA PHE A 36 -1.09 8.05 -6.65
C PHE A 36 0.26 8.45 -6.04
N VAL A 37 1.26 7.58 -6.16
CA VAL A 37 2.59 7.84 -5.64
C VAL A 37 3.21 9.07 -6.29
N GLU A 38 3.07 9.20 -7.60
CA GLU A 38 3.59 10.36 -8.33
C GLU A 38 3.02 11.68 -7.82
N GLY A 39 1.78 11.66 -7.37
CA GLY A 39 1.13 12.85 -6.86
C GLY A 39 1.31 13.09 -5.36
N ASN A 40 2.02 12.21 -4.66
CA ASN A 40 2.19 12.27 -3.21
C ASN A 40 3.65 12.14 -2.83
N LYS A 41 4.32 13.28 -2.69
CA LYS A 41 5.77 13.29 -2.43
C LYS A 41 6.19 12.56 -1.17
N ASP A 42 5.39 12.66 -0.12
CA ASP A 42 5.71 12.00 1.14
C ASP A 42 5.73 10.48 0.99
N VAL A 43 4.72 9.96 0.28
CA VAL A 43 4.63 8.54 0.00
C VAL A 43 5.71 8.14 -0.99
N GLU A 44 5.90 8.95 -2.02
CA GLU A 44 6.86 8.68 -3.08
C GLU A 44 8.28 8.47 -2.54
N TYR A 45 8.68 9.30 -1.61
CA TYR A 45 10.03 9.21 -1.06
C TYR A 45 10.32 7.83 -0.47
N SER A 46 9.46 7.36 0.42
CA SER A 46 9.64 6.05 1.04
C SER A 46 9.42 4.91 0.04
N TRP A 47 8.45 5.09 -0.84
CA TRP A 47 8.14 4.08 -1.85
C TRP A 47 9.32 3.86 -2.81
N ARG A 48 9.94 4.96 -3.29
CA ARG A 48 11.09 4.83 -4.19
C ARG A 48 12.27 4.16 -3.52
N LYS A 49 12.45 4.40 -2.23
CA LYS A 49 13.47 3.70 -1.47
C LYS A 49 13.21 2.19 -1.43
N ALA A 50 11.95 1.81 -1.21
CA ALA A 50 11.57 0.40 -1.19
C ALA A 50 11.78 -0.24 -2.55
N GLU A 51 11.42 0.48 -3.63
CA GLU A 51 11.60 -0.03 -5.00
C GLU A 51 13.07 -0.27 -5.34
N LYS A 52 13.95 0.57 -4.83
CA LYS A 52 15.39 0.41 -5.08
C LYS A 52 15.96 -0.84 -4.43
N GLY A 53 15.19 -1.43 -3.50
CA GLY A 53 15.62 -2.64 -2.85
C GLY A 53 16.93 -2.48 -2.12
N VAL A 54 17.06 -1.42 -1.34
CA VAL A 54 18.28 -1.17 -0.59
C VAL A 54 18.57 -2.37 0.29
N ARG A 55 19.65 -3.05 -0.03
CA ARG A 55 19.97 -4.31 0.60
C ARG A 55 20.83 -4.13 1.83
N ASN A 56 20.16 -4.00 2.95
CA ASN A 56 20.79 -4.09 4.25
C ASN A 56 19.80 -4.79 5.14
N HIS A 57 20.04 -4.85 6.42
CA HIS A 57 19.11 -5.49 7.37
C HIS A 57 17.72 -4.89 7.31
N TYR A 58 17.63 -3.68 6.87
CA TYR A 58 16.39 -2.91 6.80
C TYR A 58 15.96 -2.73 5.36
N GLY A 59 16.51 -3.54 4.49
CA GLY A 59 16.25 -3.42 3.06
C GLY A 59 14.77 -3.36 2.75
N GLY A 60 14.42 -2.49 1.86
CA GLY A 60 13.04 -2.32 1.48
C GLY A 60 12.50 -3.53 0.74
N TYR A 61 11.27 -3.87 1.01
CA TYR A 61 10.55 -4.84 0.23
C TYR A 61 9.10 -4.42 0.12
N ILE A 62 8.49 -4.87 -0.94
CA ILE A 62 7.14 -4.49 -1.28
C ILE A 62 6.31 -5.75 -1.37
N THR A 63 5.13 -5.74 -0.77
CA THR A 63 4.20 -6.85 -0.89
C THR A 63 2.86 -6.35 -1.37
N TRP A 64 2.22 -7.14 -2.22
CA TRP A 64 0.87 -6.92 -2.67
C TRP A 64 0.02 -8.12 -2.31
N GLU A 65 -1.13 -7.87 -1.72
CA GLU A 65 -1.97 -8.93 -1.21
C GLU A 65 -3.42 -8.64 -1.55
N GLU A 66 -4.08 -9.60 -2.21
CA GLU A 66 -5.51 -9.47 -2.47
C GLU A 66 -6.26 -9.79 -1.18
N LYS A 67 -7.13 -8.87 -0.75
CA LYS A 67 -7.84 -9.01 0.52
C LYS A 67 -9.32 -9.40 0.36
N GLY A 68 -9.87 -9.23 -0.82
CA GLY A 68 -11.27 -9.55 -1.05
C GLY A 68 -12.00 -8.43 -1.75
N ASN A 69 -13.31 -8.39 -1.60
CA ASN A 69 -14.13 -7.38 -2.26
C ASN A 69 -14.25 -6.13 -1.41
N SER A 70 -14.47 -5.01 -2.07
CA SER A 70 -14.69 -3.74 -1.38
C SER A 70 -15.79 -2.95 -2.07
N ASP A 71 -16.60 -2.27 -1.26
CA ASP A 71 -17.64 -1.37 -1.76
C ASP A 71 -17.09 0.03 -2.02
N LYS A 72 -15.84 0.26 -1.70
CA LYS A 72 -15.22 1.57 -1.91
C LYS A 72 -15.02 1.83 -3.39
N GLU A 73 -14.96 3.11 -3.75
CA GLU A 73 -14.65 3.51 -5.10
C GLU A 73 -13.21 3.21 -5.44
N ILE A 74 -12.92 3.11 -6.72
CA ILE A 74 -11.56 2.92 -7.21
C ILE A 74 -10.66 4.01 -6.66
N GLY A 75 -9.55 3.64 -6.06
CA GLY A 75 -8.61 4.60 -5.52
C GLY A 75 -7.70 4.00 -4.46
N CYS A 76 -6.96 4.88 -3.81
CA CYS A 76 -6.00 4.49 -2.79
C CYS A 76 -6.47 5.04 -1.43
N TYR A 77 -6.37 4.20 -0.42
CA TYR A 77 -6.84 4.53 0.93
C TYR A 77 -5.73 4.21 1.93
N LYS A 78 -5.38 5.21 2.73
CA LYS A 78 -4.36 5.02 3.74
C LYS A 78 -4.86 4.10 4.85
N MET A 79 -4.02 3.15 5.25
CA MET A 79 -4.32 2.25 6.36
C MET A 79 -3.63 2.77 7.61
N ASP A 80 -4.43 3.20 8.59
CA ASP A 80 -3.89 3.66 9.85
C ASP A 80 -3.45 2.48 10.69
N PHE A 81 -2.42 2.70 11.47
CA PHE A 81 -1.90 1.69 12.37
C PHE A 81 -2.98 1.22 13.36
N ASP A 82 -3.75 2.17 13.87
CA ASP A 82 -4.82 1.85 14.82
C ASP A 82 -5.95 1.05 14.17
N ALA A 83 -6.24 1.34 12.91
CA ALA A 83 -7.26 0.59 12.18
C ALA A 83 -6.89 -0.88 12.07
N TRP A 84 -5.62 -1.16 11.99
CA TRP A 84 -5.11 -2.52 11.94
C TRP A 84 -5.44 -3.28 13.23
N ASN A 85 -5.29 -2.61 14.37
CA ASN A 85 -5.51 -3.22 15.66
C ASN A 85 -6.99 -3.31 16.06
N THR A 86 -7.82 -2.46 15.49
CA THR A 86 -9.24 -2.43 15.84
C THR A 86 -10.09 -3.29 14.92
N GLY A 87 -9.46 -3.98 13.99
CA GLY A 87 -10.21 -4.80 13.06
C GLY A 87 -11.04 -3.99 12.10
N SER A 88 -10.57 -2.84 11.73
CA SER A 88 -11.28 -1.95 10.80
C SER A 88 -11.29 -2.51 9.38
N ASP A 89 -11.50 -3.79 9.29
CA ASP A 89 -11.47 -4.52 8.02
C ASP A 89 -12.70 -4.23 7.17
N HIS A 90 -13.52 -3.30 7.60
CA HIS A 90 -14.67 -2.86 6.82
C HIS A 90 -14.28 -2.20 5.50
N LEU A 91 -12.98 -1.98 5.27
CA LEU A 91 -12.50 -1.51 3.99
C LEU A 91 -12.55 -2.62 2.92
N TRP A 92 -12.60 -3.85 3.38
CA TRP A 92 -12.79 -5.01 2.50
C TRP A 92 -13.59 -6.07 3.26
N ASP A 93 -14.15 -7.00 2.52
CA ASP A 93 -14.89 -8.12 3.13
C ASP A 93 -14.00 -9.33 3.35
#